data_5fdf00d55cd6f84b7829adf054c8c7c9
#
_entry.id   5fdf00d55cd6f84b7829adf054c8c7c9
#
_cell.length_a   1.000
_cell.length_b   1.000
_cell.length_c   1.000
_cell.angle_alpha   90.00
_cell.angle_beta   90.00
_cell.angle_gamma   90.00
#
_symmetry.space_group_name_H-M   'P 1'
#
loop_
_entity.id
_entity.type
_entity.pdbx_description
1 polymer ?
#
loop_
_entity_poly.entity_id
_entity_poly.type
_entity_poly.pdbx_seq_one_letter_code
_entity_poly.pdbx_strand_id
1 'polypeptide(L)'
;VKAMQRNWIGRSQGAYVDFRIDTENGAVGNSDSQPGETISDPITVFTTRPDTLFGATYLVLAPEHSLVDSIVAPAWPDAAGSAAGSASASSATAAIPDSWKGDDGTGNPCATPAEAVRNYRRTISSKSDRERQENKDKTGVFTGAYAINPLNNTRVPIFIADYVLTGYGTGAIMAVPAHDTRDFDFATAFNLPIIDVVSGGTHNEDGTLTEAYTGDGTLINSSSENGLNLNGKTIADAKAATIAYLEETGAGAG
;
A
#
# COMPACT_ATOMS: atom_id res chain seq x y z
N VAL A 1 -28.45 -31.06 -0.37
CA VAL A 1 -27.79 -30.77 -1.64
C VAL A 1 -27.50 -29.28 -1.80
N LYS A 2 -28.47 -28.38 -1.49
CA LYS A 2 -28.25 -26.91 -1.58
C LYS A 2 -27.26 -26.34 -0.54
N ALA A 3 -27.13 -26.96 0.63
CA ALA A 3 -26.20 -26.55 1.64
C ALA A 3 -24.74 -26.94 1.31
N MET A 4 -24.55 -28.09 0.66
CA MET A 4 -23.24 -28.54 0.20
C MET A 4 -22.72 -27.69 -0.96
N GLN A 5 -23.58 -27.21 -1.84
CA GLN A 5 -23.17 -26.34 -2.95
C GLN A 5 -22.74 -24.94 -2.49
N ARG A 6 -23.27 -24.43 -1.37
CA ARG A 6 -22.85 -23.15 -0.79
C ARG A 6 -21.44 -23.21 -0.15
N ASN A 7 -21.02 -24.38 0.33
CA ASN A 7 -19.68 -24.58 0.87
C ASN A 7 -18.64 -24.87 -0.21
N TRP A 8 -19.06 -25.26 -1.40
CA TRP A 8 -18.18 -25.61 -2.51
C TRP A 8 -17.85 -24.43 -3.44
N ILE A 9 -18.75 -23.46 -3.55
CA ILE A 9 -18.44 -22.19 -4.17
C ILE A 9 -17.77 -21.37 -3.07
N GLY A 10 -16.47 -21.65 -2.84
CA GLY A 10 -15.64 -20.81 -2.01
C GLY A 10 -15.70 -19.42 -2.59
N ARG A 11 -16.54 -18.55 -2.02
CA ARG A 11 -16.40 -17.12 -2.19
C ARG A 11 -14.95 -16.84 -1.81
N SER A 12 -14.16 -16.40 -2.77
CA SER A 12 -12.90 -15.74 -2.42
C SER A 12 -13.33 -14.64 -1.46
N GLN A 13 -13.05 -14.81 -0.18
CA GLN A 13 -13.41 -13.84 0.86
C GLN A 13 -12.47 -12.66 0.71
N GLY A 14 -12.75 -11.85 -0.30
CA GLY A 14 -12.10 -10.58 -0.49
C GLY A 14 -12.79 -9.49 0.30
N ALA A 15 -12.13 -8.38 0.45
CA ALA A 15 -12.66 -7.20 1.07
C ALA A 15 -12.26 -5.94 0.30
N TYR A 16 -13.15 -4.96 0.31
CA TYR A 16 -12.84 -3.59 -0.02
C TYR A 16 -12.37 -2.89 1.25
N VAL A 17 -11.26 -2.18 1.17
CA VAL A 17 -10.67 -1.46 2.30
C VAL A 17 -10.46 0.00 1.90
N ASP A 18 -10.92 0.91 2.73
CA ASP A 18 -10.80 2.35 2.52
C ASP A 18 -9.61 2.91 3.32
N PHE A 19 -8.67 3.48 2.60
CA PHE A 19 -7.55 4.23 3.17
C PHE A 19 -7.82 5.72 3.02
N ARG A 20 -7.99 6.42 4.14
CA ARG A 20 -8.14 7.88 4.11
C ARG A 20 -6.84 8.54 3.68
N ILE A 21 -6.94 9.61 2.91
CA ILE A 21 -5.78 10.45 2.59
C ILE A 21 -5.40 11.26 3.83
N ASP A 22 -4.12 11.28 4.18
CA ASP A 22 -3.61 12.13 5.27
C ASP A 22 -3.50 13.58 4.81
N THR A 23 -4.39 14.42 5.31
CA THR A 23 -4.45 15.85 5.01
C THR A 23 -3.78 16.71 6.07
N GLU A 24 -3.39 16.16 7.21
CA GLU A 24 -2.88 16.93 8.35
C GLU A 24 -1.46 17.47 8.15
N ASN A 25 -0.69 16.86 7.27
CA ASN A 25 0.70 17.22 7.02
C ASN A 25 0.95 17.96 5.70
N GLY A 26 -0.04 18.70 5.23
CA GLY A 26 0.15 19.70 4.17
C GLY A 26 0.28 19.16 2.75
N ALA A 27 0.00 17.90 2.55
CA ALA A 27 -0.02 17.32 1.23
C ALA A 27 -1.48 17.15 0.80
N VAL A 28 -2.01 18.00 0.04
CA VAL A 28 -3.06 17.82 -0.95
C VAL A 28 -3.74 19.17 -1.23
N GLY A 29 -3.44 19.71 -2.32
CA GLY A 29 -4.12 20.84 -2.88
C GLY A 29 -3.73 21.02 -4.32
N ASN A 30 -4.60 20.66 -5.21
CA ASN A 30 -4.59 21.28 -6.52
C ASN A 30 -4.65 22.81 -6.27
N SER A 31 -3.82 23.58 -6.94
CA SER A 31 -3.78 25.05 -6.83
C SER A 31 -5.11 25.75 -7.16
N ASP A 32 -6.12 24.99 -7.57
CA ASP A 32 -7.47 25.46 -7.90
C ASP A 32 -8.54 25.10 -6.86
N SER A 33 -8.18 24.38 -5.77
CA SER A 33 -9.13 24.05 -4.71
C SER A 33 -9.29 25.25 -3.76
N GLN A 34 -10.52 25.62 -3.50
CA GLN A 34 -10.85 26.63 -2.49
C GLN A 34 -10.32 26.21 -1.12
N PRO A 35 -9.82 27.12 -0.29
CA PRO A 35 -9.39 26.80 1.07
C PRO A 35 -10.54 26.17 1.87
N GLY A 36 -10.42 24.87 2.19
CA GLY A 36 -11.44 24.15 2.96
C GLY A 36 -12.08 22.96 2.24
N GLU A 37 -11.74 22.71 0.98
CA GLU A 37 -12.15 21.49 0.29
C GLU A 37 -11.21 20.35 0.68
N THR A 38 -11.64 19.56 1.66
CA THR A 38 -11.01 18.30 2.02
C THR A 38 -11.25 17.32 0.88
N ILE A 39 -10.20 16.66 0.38
CA ILE A 39 -10.37 15.46 -0.44
C ILE A 39 -11.04 14.43 0.47
N SER A 40 -12.34 14.26 0.27
CA SER A 40 -13.17 13.44 1.15
C SER A 40 -13.19 11.97 0.73
N ASP A 41 -12.73 11.65 -0.48
CA ASP A 41 -12.81 10.30 -0.99
C ASP A 41 -11.58 9.49 -0.59
N PRO A 42 -11.78 8.36 0.12
CA PRO A 42 -10.69 7.46 0.45
C PRO A 42 -10.18 6.73 -0.80
N ILE A 43 -8.96 6.22 -0.71
CA ILE A 43 -8.48 5.24 -1.69
C ILE A 43 -9.05 3.88 -1.30
N THR A 44 -9.90 3.34 -2.14
CA THR A 44 -10.49 2.02 -1.95
C THR A 44 -9.66 0.97 -2.68
N VAL A 45 -9.18 -0.03 -1.96
CA VAL A 45 -8.49 -1.18 -2.52
C VAL A 45 -9.33 -2.43 -2.36
N PHE A 46 -9.19 -3.38 -3.29
CA PHE A 46 -9.73 -4.73 -3.12
C PHE A 46 -8.59 -5.69 -2.79
N THR A 47 -8.79 -6.53 -1.78
CA THR A 47 -7.82 -7.54 -1.39
C THR A 47 -8.48 -8.88 -1.10
N THR A 48 -7.84 -9.97 -1.49
CA THR A 48 -8.21 -11.33 -1.08
C THR A 48 -7.54 -11.73 0.23
N ARG A 49 -6.68 -10.87 0.76
CA ARG A 49 -5.92 -11.10 1.99
C ARG A 49 -6.15 -9.98 3.03
N PRO A 50 -7.41 -9.74 3.47
CA PRO A 50 -7.66 -8.74 4.50
C PRO A 50 -7.00 -9.07 5.84
N ASP A 51 -6.69 -10.33 6.11
CA ASP A 51 -5.94 -10.79 7.26
C ASP A 51 -4.54 -10.13 7.37
N THR A 52 -3.94 -9.75 6.24
CA THR A 52 -2.58 -9.17 6.21
C THR A 52 -2.54 -7.64 6.30
N LEU A 53 -3.66 -7.00 6.55
CA LEU A 53 -3.78 -5.53 6.52
C LEU A 53 -2.84 -4.82 7.51
N PHE A 54 -2.49 -5.42 8.63
CA PHE A 54 -1.47 -4.89 9.56
C PHE A 54 -0.05 -4.86 8.93
N GLY A 55 0.19 -5.63 7.90
CA GLY A 55 1.44 -5.65 7.14
C GLY A 55 1.45 -4.75 5.90
N ALA A 56 0.40 -3.97 5.68
CA ALA A 56 0.34 -3.00 4.60
C ALA A 56 1.24 -1.80 4.93
N THR A 57 2.34 -1.66 4.20
CA THR A 57 3.37 -0.65 4.48
C THR A 57 3.40 0.49 3.46
N TYR A 58 2.72 0.33 2.34
CA TYR A 58 2.53 1.37 1.33
C TYR A 58 1.32 1.05 0.46
N LEU A 59 0.84 2.06 -0.27
CA LEU A 59 -0.18 1.89 -1.31
C LEU A 59 0.43 2.11 -2.68
N VAL A 60 -0.11 1.45 -3.69
CA VAL A 60 0.26 1.68 -5.08
C VAL A 60 -0.99 1.87 -5.92
N LEU A 61 -1.01 2.97 -6.67
CA LEU A 61 -2.02 3.22 -7.68
C LEU A 61 -1.46 2.95 -9.08
N ALA A 62 -2.34 2.51 -9.96
CA ALA A 62 -2.02 2.53 -11.37
C ALA A 62 -1.66 3.97 -11.79
N PRO A 63 -0.64 4.17 -12.62
CA PRO A 63 -0.21 5.52 -13.00
C PRO A 63 -1.32 6.36 -13.65
N GLU A 64 -2.29 5.72 -14.30
CA GLU A 64 -3.43 6.34 -14.97
C GLU A 64 -4.66 6.52 -14.06
N HIS A 65 -4.57 6.11 -12.79
CA HIS A 65 -5.70 6.20 -11.86
C HIS A 65 -6.16 7.66 -11.70
N SER A 66 -7.47 7.86 -11.71
CA SER A 66 -8.07 9.21 -11.69
C SER A 66 -7.73 10.02 -10.43
N LEU A 67 -7.50 9.35 -9.30
CA LEU A 67 -7.15 10.02 -8.04
C LEU A 67 -5.71 10.57 -8.01
N VAL A 68 -4.82 10.12 -8.89
CA VAL A 68 -3.41 10.54 -8.84
C VAL A 68 -3.27 12.06 -8.96
N ASP A 69 -3.97 12.69 -9.90
CA ASP A 69 -3.88 14.13 -10.12
C ASP A 69 -4.40 14.95 -8.95
N SER A 70 -5.35 14.40 -8.19
CA SER A 70 -5.93 15.09 -7.02
C SER A 70 -5.12 14.90 -5.73
N ILE A 71 -4.33 13.82 -5.63
CA ILE A 71 -3.57 13.50 -4.41
C ILE A 71 -2.10 13.89 -4.48
N VAL A 72 -1.55 14.10 -5.69
CA VAL A 72 -0.14 14.45 -5.85
C VAL A 72 0.19 15.72 -5.05
N ALA A 73 1.21 15.63 -4.19
CA ALA A 73 1.58 16.75 -3.33
C ALA A 73 2.25 17.88 -4.13
N PRO A 74 2.13 19.15 -3.68
CA PRO A 74 2.75 20.27 -4.36
C PRO A 74 4.28 20.32 -4.21
N ALA A 75 4.81 19.69 -3.17
CA ALA A 75 6.23 19.59 -2.89
C ALA A 75 6.54 18.28 -2.19
N TRP A 76 7.79 17.84 -2.24
CA TRP A 76 8.23 16.69 -1.45
C TRP A 76 8.09 16.99 0.04
N PRO A 77 7.50 16.08 0.84
CA PRO A 77 7.44 16.27 2.29
C PRO A 77 8.83 16.20 2.92
N ASP A 78 9.01 16.88 4.05
CA ASP A 78 10.32 16.99 4.72
C ASP A 78 10.85 15.66 5.28
N ALA A 79 9.96 14.70 5.55
CA ALA A 79 10.34 13.42 6.11
C ALA A 79 9.55 12.27 5.48
N ALA A 80 10.22 11.15 5.25
CA ALA A 80 9.54 9.90 4.94
C ALA A 80 8.67 9.53 6.14
N GLY A 81 7.36 9.43 5.94
CA GLY A 81 6.43 9.11 7.00
C GLY A 81 6.84 7.81 7.70
N SER A 82 6.78 7.84 9.03
CA SER A 82 7.03 6.66 9.84
C SER A 82 5.95 5.63 9.57
N ALA A 83 6.28 4.52 8.92
CA ALA A 83 5.46 3.33 9.04
C ALA A 83 5.58 2.87 10.49
N ALA A 84 4.54 3.10 11.29
CA ALA A 84 4.52 2.64 12.67
C ALA A 84 4.56 1.11 12.67
N GLY A 85 5.55 0.55 13.31
CA GLY A 85 5.76 -0.90 13.39
C GLY A 85 7.21 -1.29 13.55
N SER A 86 8.14 -0.36 13.35
CA SER A 86 9.53 -0.58 13.74
C SER A 86 9.72 -0.13 15.18
N ALA A 87 10.00 -1.07 16.06
CA ALA A 87 10.39 -0.81 17.47
C ALA A 87 11.74 -0.10 17.62
N SER A 88 12.22 0.54 16.55
CA SER A 88 13.40 1.39 16.53
C SER A 88 12.98 2.83 16.26
N ALA A 89 12.69 3.54 17.33
CA ALA A 89 12.30 4.94 17.34
C ALA A 89 13.44 5.92 16.98
N SER A 90 14.36 5.57 16.11
CA SER A 90 15.51 6.42 15.79
C SER A 90 15.52 6.99 14.36
N SER A 91 14.44 6.90 13.61
CA SER A 91 14.40 7.40 12.22
C SER A 91 13.26 8.37 11.93
N ALA A 92 12.88 9.20 12.87
CA ALA A 92 11.75 10.14 12.70
C ALA A 92 12.05 11.35 11.78
N THR A 93 13.22 11.42 11.15
CA THR A 93 13.65 12.60 10.35
C THR A 93 14.41 12.24 9.10
N ALA A 94 14.25 11.04 8.55
CA ALA A 94 14.89 10.71 7.29
C ALA A 94 14.23 11.46 6.13
N ALA A 95 14.99 12.21 5.37
CA ALA A 95 14.53 12.85 4.15
C ALA A 95 13.96 11.82 3.15
N ILE A 96 13.08 12.27 2.25
CA ILE A 96 12.57 11.42 1.19
C ILE A 96 13.74 10.91 0.34
N PRO A 97 13.91 9.60 0.15
CA PRO A 97 14.96 9.05 -0.68
C PRO A 97 14.89 9.57 -2.12
N ASP A 98 16.02 9.87 -2.74
CA ASP A 98 16.05 10.30 -4.13
C ASP A 98 15.48 9.26 -5.10
N SER A 99 15.61 7.97 -4.78
CA SER A 99 15.02 6.87 -5.56
C SER A 99 13.50 6.94 -5.67
N TRP A 100 12.83 7.62 -4.73
CA TRP A 100 11.36 7.80 -4.75
C TRP A 100 10.90 8.94 -5.65
N LYS A 101 11.80 9.83 -6.04
CA LYS A 101 11.50 11.10 -6.72
C LYS A 101 11.51 11.00 -8.24
N GLY A 102 11.73 9.81 -8.79
CA GLY A 102 11.85 9.63 -10.24
C GLY A 102 13.10 10.26 -10.82
N ASP A 103 13.11 10.48 -12.14
CA ASP A 103 14.21 11.05 -12.90
C ASP A 103 13.71 12.23 -13.73
N ASP A 104 14.43 13.33 -13.70
CA ASP A 104 14.09 14.56 -14.43
C ASP A 104 14.47 14.50 -15.92
N GLY A 105 15.02 13.37 -16.37
CA GLY A 105 15.53 13.18 -17.74
C GLY A 105 17.03 13.46 -17.88
N THR A 106 17.69 13.91 -16.81
CA THR A 106 19.13 14.19 -16.79
C THR A 106 19.89 13.31 -15.79
N GLY A 107 19.21 12.39 -15.14
CA GLY A 107 19.75 11.52 -14.10
C GLY A 107 19.65 12.10 -12.68
N ASN A 108 18.91 13.19 -12.51
CA ASN A 108 18.66 13.80 -11.19
C ASN A 108 17.23 13.51 -10.72
N PRO A 109 17.00 13.52 -9.39
CA PRO A 109 15.63 13.43 -8.87
C PRO A 109 14.79 14.62 -9.31
N CYS A 110 13.51 14.38 -9.59
CA CYS A 110 12.56 15.44 -9.92
C CYS A 110 12.42 16.42 -8.75
N ALA A 111 12.25 17.70 -9.04
CA ALA A 111 12.12 18.74 -8.04
C ALA A 111 10.77 18.69 -7.30
N THR A 112 9.72 18.17 -7.94
CA THR A 112 8.35 18.10 -7.38
C THR A 112 7.69 16.76 -7.66
N PRO A 113 6.73 16.34 -6.82
CA PRO A 113 5.92 15.16 -7.08
C PRO A 113 5.18 15.21 -8.44
N ALA A 114 4.64 16.36 -8.81
CA ALA A 114 3.93 16.52 -10.08
C ALA A 114 4.83 16.25 -11.29
N GLU A 115 6.07 16.72 -11.26
CA GLU A 115 7.07 16.45 -12.29
C GLU A 115 7.39 14.95 -12.35
N ALA A 116 7.61 14.32 -11.20
CA ALA A 116 7.89 12.89 -11.10
C ALA A 116 6.76 12.03 -11.69
N VAL A 117 5.52 12.33 -11.34
CA VAL A 117 4.33 11.64 -11.86
C VAL A 117 4.22 11.82 -13.36
N ARG A 118 4.36 13.04 -13.86
CA ARG A 118 4.28 13.33 -15.30
C ARG A 118 5.36 12.60 -16.10
N ASN A 119 6.60 12.63 -15.64
CA ASN A 119 7.71 11.96 -16.31
C ASN A 119 7.56 10.45 -16.28
N TYR A 120 7.11 9.89 -15.16
CA TYR A 120 6.85 8.46 -15.04
C TYR A 120 5.73 8.00 -15.97
N ARG A 121 4.61 8.71 -16.01
CA ARG A 121 3.50 8.43 -16.97
C ARG A 121 3.98 8.44 -18.43
N ARG A 122 4.84 9.37 -18.78
CA ARG A 122 5.41 9.44 -20.14
C ARG A 122 6.28 8.22 -20.43
N THR A 123 7.12 7.81 -19.51
CA THR A 123 8.00 6.64 -19.65
C THR A 123 7.21 5.35 -19.88
N ILE A 124 6.10 5.16 -19.16
CA ILE A 124 5.32 3.92 -19.25
C ILE A 124 4.25 3.93 -20.35
N SER A 125 3.94 5.08 -20.94
CA SER A 125 2.86 5.22 -21.92
C SER A 125 3.03 4.35 -23.18
N SER A 126 4.26 3.97 -23.50
CA SER A 126 4.59 3.10 -24.63
C SER A 126 4.53 1.59 -24.29
N LYS A 127 4.36 1.24 -23.02
CA LYS A 127 4.34 -0.16 -22.57
C LYS A 127 2.92 -0.72 -22.61
N SER A 128 2.77 -1.93 -23.16
CA SER A 128 1.52 -2.68 -23.07
C SER A 128 1.30 -3.21 -21.65
N ASP A 129 0.05 -3.56 -21.32
CA ASP A 129 -0.30 -4.17 -20.02
C ASP A 129 0.51 -5.44 -19.78
N ARG A 130 0.75 -6.23 -20.80
CA ARG A 130 1.55 -7.45 -20.71
C ARG A 130 3.00 -7.15 -20.35
N GLU A 131 3.63 -6.19 -21.03
CA GLU A 131 5.01 -5.77 -20.72
C GLU A 131 5.13 -5.23 -19.31
N ARG A 132 4.13 -4.50 -18.83
CA ARG A 132 4.08 -3.99 -17.47
C ARG A 132 4.00 -5.11 -16.42
N GLN A 133 3.22 -6.17 -16.69
CA GLN A 133 3.11 -7.33 -15.80
C GLN A 133 4.33 -8.24 -15.81
N GLU A 134 4.96 -8.43 -16.95
CA GLU A 134 6.11 -9.30 -17.13
C GLU A 134 7.44 -8.66 -16.71
N ASN A 135 7.47 -7.33 -16.53
CA ASN A 135 8.68 -6.62 -16.17
C ASN A 135 9.13 -6.98 -14.75
N LYS A 136 10.32 -7.55 -14.64
CA LYS A 136 10.95 -7.91 -13.36
C LYS A 136 11.55 -6.71 -12.64
N ASP A 137 11.93 -5.67 -13.38
CA ASP A 137 12.47 -4.44 -12.81
C ASP A 137 11.32 -3.59 -12.28
N LYS A 138 11.27 -3.44 -10.96
CA LYS A 138 10.24 -2.64 -10.30
C LYS A 138 10.58 -1.16 -10.41
N THR A 139 9.69 -0.42 -11.05
CA THR A 139 9.77 1.03 -11.19
C THR A 139 8.53 1.69 -10.62
N GLY A 140 8.68 2.90 -10.16
CA GLY A 140 7.60 3.71 -9.60
C GLY A 140 8.10 5.02 -9.07
N VAL A 141 7.19 5.88 -8.70
CA VAL A 141 7.51 7.14 -8.03
C VAL A 141 6.55 7.40 -6.88
N PHE A 142 7.03 8.11 -5.89
CA PHE A 142 6.23 8.57 -4.76
C PHE A 142 5.38 9.77 -5.18
N THR A 143 4.11 9.79 -4.81
CA THR A 143 3.20 10.91 -5.08
C THR A 143 3.41 12.10 -4.14
N GLY A 144 4.19 11.94 -3.10
CA GLY A 144 4.32 12.91 -2.00
C GLY A 144 3.19 12.84 -0.98
N ALA A 145 2.16 12.07 -1.24
CA ALA A 145 1.00 11.91 -0.36
C ALA A 145 1.06 10.63 0.46
N TYR A 146 0.38 10.66 1.60
CA TYR A 146 0.24 9.53 2.52
C TYR A 146 -1.22 9.16 2.70
N ALA A 147 -1.46 7.91 3.01
CA ALA A 147 -2.76 7.41 3.44
C ALA A 147 -2.67 6.84 4.86
N ILE A 148 -3.82 6.62 5.47
CA ILE A 148 -3.94 6.09 6.84
C ILE A 148 -4.48 4.67 6.79
N ASN A 149 -3.73 3.74 7.36
CA ASN A 149 -4.18 2.36 7.53
C ASN A 149 -5.33 2.33 8.56
N PRO A 150 -6.52 1.82 8.21
CA PRO A 150 -7.68 1.87 9.09
C PRO A 150 -7.58 0.98 10.32
N LEU A 151 -6.66 0.01 10.36
CA LEU A 151 -6.53 -0.89 11.51
C LEU A 151 -5.62 -0.35 12.61
N ASN A 152 -4.58 0.37 12.27
CA ASN A 152 -3.54 0.80 13.22
C ASN A 152 -3.22 2.29 13.15
N ASN A 153 -3.92 3.05 12.31
CA ASN A 153 -3.73 4.49 12.09
C ASN A 153 -2.31 4.88 11.65
N THR A 154 -1.57 3.96 11.04
CA THR A 154 -0.24 4.28 10.53
C THR A 154 -0.33 5.03 9.21
N ARG A 155 0.60 5.97 9.01
CA ARG A 155 0.79 6.64 7.72
C ARG A 155 1.55 5.73 6.77
N VAL A 156 1.01 5.55 5.58
CA VAL A 156 1.66 4.76 4.53
C VAL A 156 1.83 5.63 3.29
N PRO A 157 3.02 5.63 2.65
CA PRO A 157 3.23 6.42 1.45
C PRO A 157 2.45 5.86 0.26
N ILE A 158 2.01 6.75 -0.62
CA ILE A 158 1.28 6.39 -1.84
C ILE A 158 2.20 6.53 -3.04
N PHE A 159 2.46 5.41 -3.72
CA PHE A 159 3.24 5.33 -4.95
C PHE A 159 2.33 5.15 -6.16
N ILE A 160 2.85 5.48 -7.32
CA ILE A 160 2.37 4.96 -8.60
C ILE A 160 3.42 4.00 -9.15
N ALA A 161 3.00 2.91 -9.75
CA ALA A 161 3.89 1.91 -10.33
C ALA A 161 3.20 1.17 -11.48
N ASP A 162 3.97 0.75 -12.45
CA ASP A 162 3.48 0.14 -13.68
C ASP A 162 2.95 -1.30 -13.50
N TYR A 163 3.27 -1.97 -12.38
CA TYR A 163 2.75 -3.30 -12.12
C TYR A 163 1.29 -3.31 -11.63
N VAL A 164 0.72 -2.15 -11.35
CA VAL A 164 -0.71 -1.97 -11.01
C VAL A 164 -1.46 -1.42 -12.22
N LEU A 165 -2.52 -2.10 -12.62
CA LEU A 165 -3.30 -1.78 -13.82
C LEU A 165 -4.70 -1.29 -13.45
N THR A 166 -5.22 -0.30 -14.17
CA THR A 166 -6.58 0.23 -13.98
C THR A 166 -7.68 -0.74 -14.35
N GLY A 167 -7.41 -1.69 -15.24
CA GLY A 167 -8.38 -2.71 -15.66
C GLY A 167 -8.63 -3.83 -14.65
N TYR A 168 -7.92 -3.84 -13.52
CA TYR A 168 -8.01 -4.88 -12.49
C TYR A 168 -8.36 -4.28 -11.15
N GLY A 169 -9.44 -4.78 -10.53
CA GLY A 169 -9.92 -4.29 -9.25
C GLY A 169 -10.26 -2.79 -9.32
N THR A 170 -9.79 -2.04 -8.34
CA THR A 170 -10.00 -0.59 -8.24
C THR A 170 -8.89 0.23 -8.91
N GLY A 171 -7.87 -0.41 -9.46
CA GLY A 171 -6.66 0.28 -9.94
C GLY A 171 -5.75 0.78 -8.81
N ALA A 172 -6.00 0.34 -7.60
CA ALA A 172 -5.21 0.62 -6.41
C ALA A 172 -5.03 -0.66 -5.58
N ILE A 173 -3.86 -0.84 -5.01
CA ILE A 173 -3.55 -1.97 -4.13
C ILE A 173 -2.97 -1.48 -2.80
N MET A 174 -3.27 -2.20 -1.73
CA MET A 174 -2.44 -2.18 -0.54
C MET A 174 -1.27 -3.14 -0.75
N ALA A 175 -0.08 -2.70 -0.47
CA ALA A 175 1.10 -3.52 -0.62
C ALA A 175 1.49 -4.16 0.72
N VAL A 176 1.64 -5.49 0.69
CA VAL A 176 2.07 -6.29 1.82
C VAL A 176 3.34 -7.05 1.42
N PRO A 177 4.50 -6.39 1.50
CA PRO A 177 5.73 -6.93 0.92
C PRO A 177 6.20 -8.22 1.59
N ALA A 178 5.84 -8.47 2.84
CA ALA A 178 6.20 -9.72 3.50
C ALA A 178 5.47 -10.95 2.93
N HIS A 179 4.32 -10.77 2.25
CA HIS A 179 3.44 -11.87 1.83
C HIS A 179 2.99 -11.80 0.37
N ASP A 180 3.60 -10.94 -0.41
CA ASP A 180 3.41 -10.85 -1.87
C ASP A 180 4.76 -10.64 -2.56
N THR A 181 5.07 -11.48 -3.53
CA THR A 181 6.39 -11.47 -4.19
C THR A 181 6.66 -10.18 -4.94
N ARG A 182 5.66 -9.62 -5.62
CA ARG A 182 5.81 -8.37 -6.38
C ARG A 182 6.01 -7.19 -5.45
N ASP A 183 5.26 -7.14 -4.37
CA ASP A 183 5.38 -6.11 -3.34
C ASP A 183 6.72 -6.22 -2.62
N PHE A 184 7.20 -7.43 -2.37
CA PHE A 184 8.53 -7.66 -1.78
C PHE A 184 9.65 -7.10 -2.66
N ASP A 185 9.59 -7.37 -3.96
CA ASP A 185 10.57 -6.87 -4.92
C ASP A 185 10.56 -5.35 -5.00
N PHE A 186 9.37 -4.74 -5.02
CA PHE A 186 9.22 -3.29 -5.02
C PHE A 186 9.73 -2.67 -3.71
N ALA A 187 9.35 -3.22 -2.56
CA ALA A 187 9.81 -2.73 -1.26
C ALA A 187 11.32 -2.83 -1.09
N THR A 188 11.93 -3.89 -1.62
CA THR A 188 13.39 -4.06 -1.63
C THR A 188 14.06 -3.00 -2.51
N ALA A 189 13.53 -2.77 -3.71
CA ALA A 189 14.07 -1.77 -4.64
C ALA A 189 13.98 -0.34 -4.10
N PHE A 190 12.90 -0.02 -3.38
CA PHE A 190 12.63 1.33 -2.84
C PHE A 190 12.93 1.47 -1.35
N ASN A 191 13.48 0.46 -0.72
CA ASN A 191 13.82 0.46 0.71
C ASN A 191 12.60 0.80 1.60
N LEU A 192 11.47 0.18 1.32
CA LEU A 192 10.24 0.29 2.09
C LEU A 192 10.19 -0.77 3.19
N PRO A 193 9.48 -0.53 4.30
CA PRO A 193 9.36 -1.49 5.38
C PRO A 193 8.70 -2.80 4.93
N ILE A 194 9.22 -3.92 5.43
CA ILE A 194 8.68 -5.28 5.22
C ILE A 194 8.39 -5.84 6.60
N ILE A 195 7.10 -6.00 6.91
CA ILE A 195 6.61 -6.46 8.21
C ILE A 195 5.87 -7.77 8.01
N ASP A 196 6.41 -8.88 8.52
CA ASP A 196 5.72 -10.15 8.46
C ASP A 196 4.57 -10.21 9.47
N VAL A 197 3.43 -10.63 8.99
CA VAL A 197 2.18 -10.75 9.75
C VAL A 197 1.59 -12.16 9.71
N VAL A 198 2.25 -13.09 9.02
CA VAL A 198 1.96 -14.53 9.03
C VAL A 198 3.24 -15.28 9.36
N SER A 199 3.18 -16.15 10.37
CA SER A 199 4.31 -16.98 10.78
C SER A 199 4.70 -18.00 9.70
N GLY A 200 5.96 -18.40 9.67
CA GLY A 200 6.46 -19.46 8.79
C GLY A 200 7.52 -19.04 7.77
N GLY A 201 7.77 -17.74 7.62
CA GLY A 201 8.81 -17.24 6.73
C GLY A 201 10.23 -17.59 7.19
N THR A 202 11.17 -17.50 6.27
CA THR A 202 12.61 -17.70 6.52
C THR A 202 13.27 -16.34 6.68
N HIS A 203 14.07 -16.18 7.74
CA HIS A 203 14.72 -14.93 8.09
C HIS A 203 16.24 -15.02 7.94
N ASN A 204 16.85 -13.88 7.57
CA ASN A 204 18.28 -13.68 7.64
C ASN A 204 18.73 -13.54 9.10
N GLU A 205 20.04 -13.52 9.35
CA GLU A 205 20.61 -13.34 10.69
C GLU A 205 20.21 -12.02 11.34
N ASP A 206 19.92 -10.98 10.56
CA ASP A 206 19.46 -9.67 11.03
C ASP A 206 17.95 -9.59 11.32
N GLY A 207 17.22 -10.68 11.13
CA GLY A 207 15.78 -10.78 11.36
C GLY A 207 14.90 -10.37 10.17
N THR A 208 15.47 -9.92 9.05
CA THR A 208 14.73 -9.61 7.83
C THR A 208 14.32 -10.87 7.08
N LEU A 209 13.17 -10.84 6.39
CA LEU A 209 12.74 -11.95 5.53
C LEU A 209 13.69 -12.11 4.34
N THR A 210 14.02 -13.36 4.02
CA THR A 210 14.82 -13.68 2.83
C THR A 210 14.05 -13.51 1.53
N GLU A 211 12.72 -13.73 1.59
CA GLU A 211 11.78 -13.64 0.48
C GLU A 211 10.37 -13.47 1.04
N ALA A 212 9.41 -13.11 0.19
CA ALA A 212 8.01 -13.08 0.57
C ALA A 212 7.54 -14.49 0.97
N TYR A 213 6.80 -14.57 2.08
CA TYR A 213 6.20 -15.81 2.55
C TYR A 213 4.72 -15.86 2.17
N THR A 214 4.37 -16.75 1.26
CA THR A 214 3.00 -16.91 0.73
C THR A 214 2.27 -18.15 1.24
N GLY A 215 2.88 -18.90 2.15
CA GLY A 215 2.34 -20.11 2.72
C GLY A 215 1.33 -19.89 3.84
N ASP A 216 0.92 -20.98 4.48
CA ASP A 216 0.01 -20.97 5.61
C ASP A 216 0.77 -20.68 6.94
N GLY A 217 0.02 -20.27 7.95
CA GLY A 217 0.56 -19.98 9.28
C GLY A 217 -0.47 -19.34 10.18
N THR A 218 -0.01 -18.78 11.29
CA THR A 218 -0.83 -17.99 12.20
C THR A 218 -0.43 -16.53 12.16
N LEU A 219 -1.38 -15.63 12.47
CA LEU A 219 -1.12 -14.19 12.45
C LEU A 219 -0.16 -13.80 13.58
N ILE A 220 0.77 -12.92 13.24
CA ILE A 220 1.74 -12.29 14.14
C ILE A 220 1.79 -10.79 13.85
N ASN A 221 2.27 -9.98 14.76
CA ASN A 221 2.42 -8.53 14.59
C ASN A 221 1.14 -7.82 14.11
N SER A 222 -0.02 -8.32 14.52
CA SER A 222 -1.32 -7.93 13.97
C SER A 222 -2.29 -7.53 15.08
N SER A 223 -1.92 -6.53 15.85
CA SER A 223 -2.77 -5.96 16.91
C SER A 223 -2.63 -4.45 17.00
N SER A 224 -3.70 -3.78 17.36
CA SER A 224 -3.71 -2.36 17.74
C SER A 224 -4.17 -2.20 19.20
N GLU A 225 -3.72 -1.15 19.87
CA GLU A 225 -3.94 -0.96 21.32
C GLU A 225 -5.42 -0.96 21.73
N ASN A 226 -6.28 -0.35 20.93
CA ASN A 226 -7.72 -0.19 21.24
C ASN A 226 -8.62 -0.75 20.12
N GLY A 227 -8.13 -1.70 19.34
CA GLY A 227 -8.83 -2.21 18.19
C GLY A 227 -8.70 -3.72 18.03
N LEU A 228 -8.54 -4.14 16.80
CA LEU A 228 -8.51 -5.53 16.41
C LEU A 228 -7.20 -6.21 16.83
N ASN A 229 -7.29 -7.43 17.38
CA ASN A 229 -6.15 -8.29 17.63
C ASN A 229 -6.32 -9.62 16.88
N LEU A 230 -5.45 -9.85 15.92
CA LEU A 230 -5.43 -11.05 15.08
C LEU A 230 -4.36 -12.07 15.50
N ASN A 231 -3.46 -11.71 16.40
CA ASN A 231 -2.34 -12.55 16.79
C ASN A 231 -2.80 -13.94 17.25
N GLY A 232 -2.15 -14.97 16.72
CA GLY A 232 -2.48 -16.36 16.99
C GLY A 232 -3.65 -16.96 16.24
N LYS A 233 -4.41 -16.16 15.49
CA LYS A 233 -5.52 -16.64 14.67
C LYS A 233 -5.00 -17.35 13.41
N THR A 234 -5.80 -18.29 12.90
CA THR A 234 -5.59 -18.82 11.55
C THR A 234 -5.87 -17.75 10.50
N ILE A 235 -5.37 -17.94 9.30
CA ILE A 235 -5.64 -17.01 8.18
C ILE A 235 -7.14 -16.87 7.94
N ALA A 236 -7.90 -17.98 7.95
CA ALA A 236 -9.35 -17.96 7.75
C ALA A 236 -10.08 -17.16 8.83
N ASP A 237 -9.76 -17.39 10.11
CA ASP A 237 -10.37 -16.66 11.23
C ASP A 237 -9.98 -15.18 11.22
N ALA A 238 -8.75 -14.88 10.86
CA ALA A 238 -8.26 -13.52 10.74
C ALA A 238 -8.96 -12.74 9.61
N LYS A 239 -9.18 -13.36 8.47
CA LYS A 239 -9.98 -12.77 7.38
C LYS A 239 -11.38 -12.40 7.84
N ALA A 240 -12.08 -13.34 8.47
CA ALA A 240 -13.43 -13.11 8.97
C ALA A 240 -13.47 -11.98 10.02
N ALA A 241 -12.54 -11.98 10.96
CA ALA A 241 -12.45 -10.95 12.01
C ALA A 241 -12.14 -9.58 11.43
N THR A 242 -11.25 -9.49 10.45
CA THR A 242 -10.90 -8.23 9.79
C THR A 242 -12.07 -7.67 9.00
N ILE A 243 -12.77 -8.49 8.22
CA ILE A 243 -13.96 -8.07 7.46
C ILE A 243 -15.03 -7.53 8.41
N ALA A 244 -15.32 -8.25 9.49
CA ALA A 244 -16.30 -7.81 10.49
C ALA A 244 -15.92 -6.47 11.12
N TYR A 245 -14.65 -6.26 11.44
CA TYR A 245 -14.14 -5.01 11.98
C TYR A 245 -14.25 -3.84 11.00
N LEU A 246 -13.91 -4.08 9.72
CA LEU A 246 -14.02 -3.06 8.68
C LEU A 246 -15.48 -2.64 8.44
N GLU A 247 -16.39 -3.60 8.43
CA GLU A 247 -17.84 -3.32 8.28
C GLU A 247 -18.39 -2.55 9.50
N GLU A 248 -18.01 -2.94 10.72
CA GLU A 248 -18.41 -2.28 11.95
C GLU A 248 -17.93 -0.83 12.04
N THR A 249 -16.68 -0.59 11.61
CA THR A 249 -16.07 0.75 11.66
C THR A 249 -16.38 1.61 10.42
N GLY A 250 -17.00 1.05 9.40
CA GLY A 250 -17.27 1.75 8.15
C GLY A 250 -16.06 1.97 7.26
N ALA A 251 -14.95 1.26 7.52
CA ALA A 251 -13.71 1.38 6.76
C ALA A 251 -13.57 0.36 5.63
N GLY A 252 -14.60 -0.42 5.36
CA GLY A 252 -14.60 -1.39 4.28
C GLY A 252 -15.81 -2.33 4.31
N ALA A 253 -15.82 -3.30 3.41
CA ALA A 253 -16.87 -4.29 3.27
C ALA A 253 -16.34 -5.58 2.63
N GLY A 254 -16.95 -6.71 3.00
CA GLY A 254 -16.67 -8.02 2.42
C GLY A 254 -17.49 -8.32 1.15
#